data_5da32c49a29bfc5cb92c804eece1098e
#
_entry.id   5da32c49a29bfc5cb92c804eece1098e
#
_cell.length_a   1.000
_cell.length_b   1.000
_cell.length_c   1.000
_cell.angle_alpha   90.00
_cell.angle_beta   90.00
_cell.angle_gamma   90.00
#
_symmetry.space_group_name_H-M   'P 1'
#
loop_
_entity.id
_entity.type
_entity.pdbx_description
1 polymer ?
#
loop_
_entity_poly.entity_id
_entity_poly.type
_entity_poly.pdbx_seq_one_letter_code
_entity_poly.pdbx_strand_id
1 'polypeptide(L)'
;HIGGRQIRQVKVLNGNAAKAKQLLTEAGYDGTPIVLMQSTDLQVLTNLAPVAKAQMERAGFKVDMVSMDWQTLVARRVKKDPPTQGGWHAFLTSWVAADILNPVMAGYFNAACDKAMFGWPCDATIEKYRDQFAKETDPAKQKQIVEDLQKYWVDHPTHINVGQWYAPLARRNNIDGNLTAPVPVFWNVTKK
;
A
#
# COMPACT_ATOMS: atom_id res chain seq x y z
N HIS A 1 15.72 18.72 6.93
CA HIS A 1 14.84 19.21 5.88
C HIS A 1 15.17 18.52 4.57
N ILE A 2 14.69 17.33 4.37
CA ILE A 2 14.51 16.80 3.02
C ILE A 2 13.26 17.50 2.52
N GLY A 3 13.47 18.50 1.66
CA GLY A 3 12.39 19.32 1.15
C GLY A 3 11.33 18.48 0.48
N GLY A 4 10.18 18.38 1.12
CA GLY A 4 8.97 17.83 0.53
C GLY A 4 8.52 18.66 -0.65
N ARG A 5 9.17 18.52 -1.80
CA ARG A 5 8.53 18.87 -3.06
C ARG A 5 7.47 17.80 -3.30
N GLN A 6 6.24 18.12 -2.92
CA GLN A 6 5.08 17.45 -3.47
C GLN A 6 5.34 17.17 -4.94
N ILE A 7 5.21 15.91 -5.34
CA ILE A 7 5.07 15.55 -6.73
C ILE A 7 3.78 16.23 -7.19
N ARG A 8 3.91 17.44 -7.73
CA ARG A 8 2.80 18.12 -8.39
C ARG A 8 2.46 17.30 -9.61
N GLN A 9 1.24 16.82 -9.63
CA GLN A 9 0.54 16.18 -10.74
C GLN A 9 0.66 14.64 -10.84
N VAL A 10 0.42 13.92 -9.78
CA VAL A 10 -0.52 12.83 -9.97
C VAL A 10 -1.88 13.51 -10.11
N LYS A 11 -2.55 13.31 -11.24
CA LYS A 11 -3.96 13.68 -11.42
C LYS A 11 -4.68 13.21 -10.16
N VAL A 12 -5.20 14.13 -9.35
CA VAL A 12 -5.93 13.72 -8.14
C VAL A 12 -7.02 12.79 -8.64
N LEU A 13 -6.94 11.52 -8.24
CA LEU A 13 -7.93 10.52 -8.59
C LEU A 13 -9.20 10.90 -7.81
N ASN A 14 -10.01 11.78 -8.40
CA ASN A 14 -11.32 12.08 -7.87
C ASN A 14 -12.15 10.81 -8.00
N GLY A 15 -12.51 10.23 -6.86
CA GLY A 15 -13.31 9.02 -6.81
C GLY A 15 -14.61 9.23 -7.61
N ASN A 16 -14.81 8.42 -8.63
CA ASN A 16 -16.01 8.45 -9.48
C ASN A 16 -16.68 7.08 -9.43
N ALA A 17 -17.61 6.91 -8.50
CA ALA A 17 -18.33 5.66 -8.31
C ALA A 17 -19.14 5.24 -9.57
N ALA A 18 -19.68 6.20 -10.32
CA ALA A 18 -20.42 5.88 -11.54
C ALA A 18 -19.51 5.31 -12.63
N LYS A 19 -18.32 5.93 -12.81
CA LYS A 19 -17.31 5.41 -13.76
C LYS A 19 -16.76 4.06 -13.31
N ALA A 20 -16.51 3.89 -12.01
CA ALA A 20 -16.06 2.61 -11.44
C ALA A 20 -17.09 1.49 -11.70
N LYS A 21 -18.38 1.78 -11.49
CA LYS A 21 -19.47 0.83 -11.76
C LYS A 21 -19.58 0.48 -13.25
N GLN A 22 -19.41 1.46 -14.13
CA GLN A 22 -19.36 1.23 -15.58
C GLN A 22 -18.21 0.28 -15.95
N LEU A 23 -16.99 0.57 -15.49
CA LEU A 23 -15.80 -0.26 -15.75
C LEU A 23 -15.95 -1.67 -15.18
N LEU A 24 -16.59 -1.81 -14.03
CA LEU A 24 -16.87 -3.10 -13.42
C LEU A 24 -17.81 -3.94 -14.29
N THR A 25 -18.82 -3.30 -14.88
CA THR A 25 -19.74 -3.97 -15.82
C THR A 25 -19.02 -4.34 -17.12
N GLU A 26 -18.21 -3.43 -17.67
CA GLU A 26 -17.41 -3.67 -18.88
C GLU A 26 -16.40 -4.82 -18.67
N ALA A 27 -15.85 -4.96 -17.46
CA ALA A 27 -14.95 -6.05 -17.07
C ALA A 27 -15.68 -7.39 -16.85
N GLY A 28 -17.01 -7.44 -16.94
CA GLY A 28 -17.80 -8.67 -16.79
C GLY A 28 -17.87 -9.18 -15.34
N TYR A 29 -17.83 -8.29 -14.35
CA TYR A 29 -17.96 -8.70 -12.94
C TYR A 29 -19.30 -9.42 -12.71
N ASP A 30 -19.23 -10.66 -12.24
CA ASP A 30 -20.37 -11.57 -12.07
C ASP A 30 -21.09 -11.45 -10.72
N GLY A 31 -20.61 -10.55 -9.85
CA GLY A 31 -21.13 -10.36 -8.50
C GLY A 31 -20.54 -11.33 -7.46
N THR A 32 -19.46 -12.04 -7.77
CA THR A 32 -18.71 -12.83 -6.81
C THR A 32 -18.19 -11.93 -5.67
N PRO A 33 -18.45 -12.26 -4.38
CA PRO A 33 -18.01 -11.44 -3.28
C PRO A 33 -16.48 -11.29 -3.21
N ILE A 34 -16.01 -10.06 -3.09
CA ILE A 34 -14.61 -9.74 -2.85
C ILE A 34 -14.29 -10.00 -1.40
N VAL A 35 -13.42 -10.96 -1.11
CA VAL A 35 -12.93 -11.23 0.25
C VAL A 35 -11.92 -10.16 0.63
N LEU A 36 -12.31 -9.24 1.53
CA LEU A 36 -11.49 -8.19 2.10
C LEU A 36 -11.08 -8.58 3.53
N MET A 37 -9.79 -8.81 3.76
CA MET A 37 -9.30 -9.13 5.10
C MET A 37 -9.10 -7.87 5.94
N GLN A 38 -9.62 -7.89 7.18
CA GLN A 38 -9.51 -6.81 8.16
C GLN A 38 -8.69 -7.27 9.36
N SER A 39 -7.67 -6.48 9.74
CA SER A 39 -7.03 -6.62 11.05
C SER A 39 -7.89 -5.97 12.13
N THR A 40 -8.07 -6.65 13.29
CA THR A 40 -8.89 -6.17 14.41
C THR A 40 -8.08 -5.57 15.55
N ASP A 41 -6.77 -5.75 15.56
CA ASP A 41 -5.85 -5.37 16.65
C ASP A 41 -4.87 -4.24 16.28
N LEU A 42 -4.81 -3.83 15.00
CA LEU A 42 -4.06 -2.66 14.55
C LEU A 42 -5.03 -1.53 14.21
N GLN A 43 -5.23 -0.60 15.14
CA GLN A 43 -6.28 0.43 15.10
C GLN A 43 -6.41 1.15 13.74
N VAL A 44 -5.29 1.53 13.13
CA VAL A 44 -5.30 2.20 11.81
C VAL A 44 -5.90 1.29 10.73
N LEU A 45 -5.47 0.04 10.67
CA LEU A 45 -5.94 -0.92 9.68
C LEU A 45 -7.38 -1.36 9.98
N THR A 46 -7.73 -1.52 11.26
CA THR A 46 -9.08 -1.82 11.70
C THR A 46 -10.08 -0.80 11.18
N ASN A 47 -9.75 0.49 11.27
CA ASN A 47 -10.64 1.58 10.87
C ASN A 47 -10.68 1.77 9.34
N LEU A 48 -9.62 1.42 8.61
CA LEU A 48 -9.57 1.57 7.15
C LEU A 48 -10.45 0.56 6.42
N ALA A 49 -10.55 -0.67 6.91
CA ALA A 49 -11.25 -1.73 6.19
C ALA A 49 -12.75 -1.46 5.98
N PRO A 50 -13.53 -0.97 6.96
CA PRO A 50 -14.93 -0.59 6.73
C PRO A 50 -15.09 0.53 5.71
N VAL A 51 -14.16 1.50 5.70
CA VAL A 51 -14.15 2.59 4.71
C VAL A 51 -13.86 2.05 3.31
N ALA A 52 -12.86 1.18 3.17
CA ALA A 52 -12.55 0.51 1.91
C ALA A 52 -13.75 -0.31 1.40
N LYS A 53 -14.38 -1.12 2.27
CA LYS A 53 -15.61 -1.85 1.97
C LYS A 53 -16.68 -0.92 1.42
N ALA A 54 -17.00 0.16 2.12
CA ALA A 54 -18.04 1.10 1.70
C ALA A 54 -17.74 1.74 0.32
N GLN A 55 -16.47 2.06 0.04
CA GLN A 55 -16.06 2.59 -1.26
C GLN A 55 -16.21 1.54 -2.38
N MET A 56 -15.81 0.31 -2.13
CA MET A 56 -15.95 -0.79 -3.08
C MET A 56 -17.43 -1.09 -3.37
N GLU A 57 -18.27 -1.11 -2.35
CA GLU A 57 -19.73 -1.32 -2.49
C GLU A 57 -20.40 -0.18 -3.28
N ARG A 58 -19.97 1.07 -3.07
CA ARG A 58 -20.42 2.21 -3.90
C ARG A 58 -20.02 2.07 -5.37
N ALA A 59 -18.90 1.42 -5.66
CA ALA A 59 -18.46 1.10 -7.00
C ALA A 59 -19.19 -0.10 -7.61
N GLY A 60 -20.00 -0.82 -6.84
CA GLY A 60 -20.81 -1.96 -7.30
C GLY A 60 -20.26 -3.33 -6.94
N PHE A 61 -19.15 -3.43 -6.20
CA PHE A 61 -18.67 -4.71 -5.70
C PHE A 61 -19.56 -5.23 -4.57
N LYS A 62 -19.70 -6.55 -4.48
CA LYS A 62 -20.09 -7.20 -3.25
C LYS A 62 -18.84 -7.46 -2.41
N VAL A 63 -18.86 -7.12 -1.13
CA VAL A 63 -17.68 -7.26 -0.28
C VAL A 63 -17.98 -8.13 0.93
N ASP A 64 -17.27 -9.25 1.02
CA ASP A 64 -17.18 -10.09 2.22
C ASP A 64 -15.97 -9.65 3.04
N MET A 65 -16.23 -8.93 4.13
CA MET A 65 -15.16 -8.44 5.02
C MET A 65 -14.92 -9.46 6.13
N VAL A 66 -13.76 -10.12 6.09
CA VAL A 66 -13.36 -11.16 7.04
C VAL A 66 -12.41 -10.57 8.07
N SER A 67 -12.87 -10.51 9.32
CA SER A 67 -12.14 -9.93 10.45
C SER A 67 -11.28 -10.98 11.16
N MET A 68 -10.01 -10.62 11.46
CA MET A 68 -9.07 -11.48 12.18
C MET A 68 -7.98 -10.61 12.85
N ASP A 69 -7.22 -11.17 13.77
CA ASP A 69 -6.03 -10.51 14.29
C ASP A 69 -4.93 -10.41 13.22
N TRP A 70 -3.95 -9.52 13.43
CA TRP A 70 -2.89 -9.26 12.46
C TRP A 70 -2.03 -10.51 12.16
N GLN A 71 -1.73 -11.33 13.15
CA GLN A 71 -0.90 -12.52 12.95
C GLN A 71 -1.61 -13.54 12.07
N THR A 72 -2.89 -13.75 12.30
CA THR A 72 -3.74 -14.60 11.46
C THR A 72 -3.85 -14.04 10.03
N LEU A 73 -4.00 -12.72 9.86
CA LEU A 73 -4.00 -12.08 8.56
C LEU A 73 -2.67 -12.30 7.83
N VAL A 74 -1.54 -12.10 8.51
CA VAL A 74 -0.19 -12.33 7.96
C VAL A 74 0.00 -13.79 7.52
N ALA A 75 -0.49 -14.74 8.30
CA ALA A 75 -0.45 -16.15 7.93
C ALA A 75 -1.37 -16.46 6.73
N ARG A 76 -2.53 -15.79 6.64
CA ARG A 76 -3.48 -16.02 5.53
C ARG A 76 -3.06 -15.35 4.23
N ARG A 77 -2.43 -14.19 4.25
CA ARG A 77 -2.07 -13.42 3.03
C ARG A 77 -1.08 -14.14 2.11
N VAL A 78 -0.37 -15.17 2.60
CA VAL A 78 0.55 -15.97 1.77
C VAL A 78 -0.17 -17.06 0.95
N LYS A 79 -1.46 -17.29 1.21
CA LYS A 79 -2.23 -18.30 0.51
C LYS A 79 -2.58 -17.84 -0.90
N LYS A 80 -2.34 -18.73 -1.88
CA LYS A 80 -2.73 -18.56 -3.28
C LYS A 80 -4.02 -19.33 -3.62
N ASP A 81 -4.62 -19.96 -2.62
CA ASP A 81 -5.86 -20.73 -2.80
C ASP A 81 -7.01 -19.82 -3.26
N PRO A 82 -8.02 -20.37 -3.93
CA PRO A 82 -9.25 -19.64 -4.19
C PRO A 82 -9.89 -19.09 -2.90
N PRO A 83 -10.57 -17.95 -2.94
CA PRO A 83 -11.20 -17.36 -1.75
C PRO A 83 -12.14 -18.30 -1.01
N THR A 84 -12.82 -19.20 -1.72
CA THR A 84 -13.68 -20.26 -1.17
C THR A 84 -12.91 -21.33 -0.38
N GLN A 85 -11.59 -21.39 -0.53
CA GLN A 85 -10.69 -22.33 0.14
C GLN A 85 -9.70 -21.62 1.09
N GLY A 86 -10.08 -20.44 1.57
CA GLY A 86 -9.30 -19.66 2.52
C GLY A 86 -8.34 -18.63 1.89
N GLY A 87 -8.38 -18.46 0.58
CA GLY A 87 -7.72 -17.34 -0.11
C GLY A 87 -8.41 -16.00 0.15
N TRP A 88 -8.01 -14.98 -0.57
CA TRP A 88 -8.45 -13.61 -0.40
C TRP A 88 -8.31 -12.81 -1.70
N HIS A 89 -8.95 -11.62 -1.76
CA HIS A 89 -8.82 -10.70 -2.90
C HIS A 89 -8.11 -9.41 -2.52
N ALA A 90 -8.32 -8.92 -1.29
CA ALA A 90 -7.72 -7.67 -0.83
C ALA A 90 -7.43 -7.70 0.67
N PHE A 91 -6.42 -6.96 1.08
CA PHE A 91 -6.15 -6.64 2.48
C PHE A 91 -5.49 -5.26 2.59
N LEU A 92 -5.55 -4.70 3.78
CA LEU A 92 -4.96 -3.41 4.10
C LEU A 92 -3.68 -3.62 4.92
N THR A 93 -2.68 -2.80 4.64
CA THR A 93 -1.41 -2.80 5.37
C THR A 93 -0.85 -1.38 5.45
N SER A 94 0.17 -1.18 6.26
CA SER A 94 0.91 0.08 6.33
C SER A 94 2.40 -0.17 6.27
N TRP A 95 3.12 0.83 5.81
CA TRP A 95 4.57 0.81 5.68
C TRP A 95 5.18 2.04 6.33
N VAL A 96 6.36 1.89 6.91
CA VAL A 96 7.15 3.04 7.35
C VAL A 96 7.61 3.81 6.13
N ALA A 97 7.43 5.14 6.15
CA ALA A 97 7.75 5.97 4.98
C ALA A 97 9.21 5.81 4.50
N ALA A 98 10.15 5.56 5.41
CA ALA A 98 11.54 5.33 5.07
C ALA A 98 11.77 4.07 4.21
N ASP A 99 10.94 3.04 4.39
CA ASP A 99 11.07 1.76 3.68
C ASP A 99 10.52 1.82 2.24
N ILE A 100 9.88 2.93 1.88
CA ILE A 100 9.18 3.08 0.60
C ILE A 100 9.63 4.31 -0.20
N LEU A 101 10.83 4.82 0.07
CA LEU A 101 11.34 6.06 -0.55
C LEU A 101 11.71 5.90 -2.03
N ASN A 102 11.89 4.69 -2.52
CA ASN A 102 12.21 4.45 -3.92
C ASN A 102 11.58 3.13 -4.42
N PRO A 103 11.45 2.94 -5.73
CA PRO A 103 10.72 1.80 -6.29
C PRO A 103 11.39 0.44 -6.08
N VAL A 104 12.67 0.40 -5.72
CA VAL A 104 13.39 -0.85 -5.43
C VAL A 104 13.10 -1.30 -3.99
N MET A 105 13.16 -0.37 -3.02
CA MET A 105 12.88 -0.64 -1.61
C MET A 105 11.38 -0.88 -1.36
N ALA A 106 10.52 -0.17 -2.09
CA ALA A 106 9.07 -0.31 -1.98
C ALA A 106 8.61 -1.67 -2.53
N GLY A 107 8.62 -2.70 -1.68
CA GLY A 107 8.31 -4.07 -2.07
C GLY A 107 6.96 -4.26 -2.77
N TYR A 108 5.98 -3.41 -2.49
CA TYR A 108 4.68 -3.45 -3.15
C TYR A 108 4.70 -2.98 -4.62
N PHE A 109 5.80 -2.37 -5.09
CA PHE A 109 6.05 -2.14 -6.51
C PHE A 109 6.68 -3.35 -7.21
N ASN A 110 7.11 -4.38 -6.46
CA ASN A 110 7.63 -5.58 -7.08
C ASN A 110 6.51 -6.30 -7.83
N ALA A 111 6.64 -6.36 -9.15
CA ALA A 111 5.69 -6.99 -10.06
C ALA A 111 6.32 -8.18 -10.79
N ALA A 112 7.25 -8.88 -10.14
CA ALA A 112 7.97 -10.03 -10.69
C ALA A 112 7.19 -11.35 -10.57
N CYS A 113 5.88 -11.32 -10.75
CA CYS A 113 5.00 -12.50 -10.75
C CYS A 113 5.13 -13.31 -9.46
N ASP A 114 5.53 -14.58 -9.52
CA ASP A 114 5.65 -15.46 -8.36
C ASP A 114 6.69 -15.00 -7.32
N LYS A 115 7.59 -14.11 -7.70
CA LYS A 115 8.59 -13.48 -6.81
C LYS A 115 8.13 -12.15 -6.24
N ALA A 116 6.95 -11.68 -6.63
CA ALA A 116 6.35 -10.46 -6.11
C ALA A 116 5.80 -10.67 -4.70
N MET A 117 5.45 -9.57 -4.03
CA MET A 117 4.73 -9.61 -2.76
C MET A 117 3.31 -10.18 -2.92
N PHE A 118 2.65 -10.39 -1.81
CA PHE A 118 1.29 -10.92 -1.71
C PHE A 118 0.32 -10.18 -2.63
N GLY A 119 -0.44 -10.94 -3.41
CA GLY A 119 -1.20 -10.47 -4.57
C GLY A 119 -0.48 -10.78 -5.89
N TRP A 120 0.80 -11.05 -5.84
CA TRP A 120 1.67 -11.54 -6.93
C TRP A 120 1.48 -10.77 -8.25
N PRO A 121 1.56 -9.44 -8.24
CA PRO A 121 1.43 -8.68 -9.47
C PRO A 121 2.51 -9.11 -10.45
N CYS A 122 2.13 -9.12 -11.74
CA CYS A 122 2.99 -9.60 -12.81
C CYS A 122 2.97 -8.57 -13.94
N ASP A 123 3.96 -7.66 -13.95
CA ASP A 123 4.07 -6.58 -14.93
C ASP A 123 5.54 -6.31 -15.28
N ALA A 124 5.94 -6.72 -16.48
CA ALA A 124 7.30 -6.58 -16.95
C ALA A 124 7.72 -5.10 -17.16
N THR A 125 6.77 -4.18 -17.38
CA THR A 125 7.05 -2.76 -17.55
C THR A 125 7.41 -2.12 -16.20
N ILE A 126 6.69 -2.46 -15.14
CA ILE A 126 7.04 -2.02 -13.78
C ILE A 126 8.44 -2.54 -13.41
N GLU A 127 8.73 -3.82 -13.63
CA GLU A 127 10.04 -4.40 -13.33
C GLU A 127 11.15 -3.76 -14.17
N LYS A 128 10.89 -3.40 -15.44
CA LYS A 128 11.84 -2.65 -16.26
C LYS A 128 12.18 -1.29 -15.63
N TYR A 129 11.19 -0.53 -15.16
CA TYR A 129 11.45 0.75 -14.49
C TYR A 129 12.23 0.57 -13.19
N ARG A 130 11.92 -0.48 -12.40
CA ARG A 130 12.65 -0.79 -11.17
C ARG A 130 14.13 -1.15 -11.45
N ASP A 131 14.38 -1.93 -12.50
CA ASP A 131 15.75 -2.28 -12.95
C ASP A 131 16.51 -1.06 -13.47
N GLN A 132 15.86 -0.21 -14.26
CA GLN A 132 16.45 1.05 -14.72
C GLN A 132 16.81 1.97 -13.57
N PHE A 133 15.92 2.13 -12.58
CA PHE A 133 16.19 2.94 -11.40
C PHE A 133 17.37 2.39 -10.60
N ALA A 134 17.47 1.09 -10.43
CA ALA A 134 18.55 0.44 -9.68
C ALA A 134 19.93 0.62 -10.32
N LYS A 135 19.98 0.75 -11.65
CA LYS A 135 21.21 0.91 -12.42
C LYS A 135 21.60 2.35 -12.66
N GLU A 136 20.67 3.30 -12.54
CA GLU A 136 20.91 4.71 -12.80
C GLU A 136 21.60 5.36 -11.60
N THR A 137 22.62 6.17 -11.86
CA THR A 137 23.39 6.89 -10.84
C THR A 137 23.14 8.41 -10.86
N ASP A 138 22.58 8.94 -11.94
CA ASP A 138 22.22 10.36 -12.06
C ASP A 138 20.88 10.61 -11.36
N PRO A 139 20.84 11.45 -10.30
CA PRO A 139 19.61 11.73 -9.57
C PRO A 139 18.48 12.34 -10.42
N ALA A 140 18.82 13.12 -11.45
CA ALA A 140 17.81 13.73 -12.34
C ALA A 140 17.16 12.66 -13.22
N LYS A 141 17.93 11.71 -13.72
CA LYS A 141 17.41 10.57 -14.48
C LYS A 141 16.63 9.59 -13.58
N GLN A 142 17.13 9.32 -12.37
CA GLN A 142 16.38 8.52 -11.41
C GLN A 142 15.00 9.12 -11.12
N LYS A 143 14.94 10.45 -10.94
CA LYS A 143 13.66 11.15 -10.75
C LYS A 143 12.74 10.97 -11.96
N GLN A 144 13.26 11.11 -13.19
CA GLN A 144 12.47 10.92 -14.41
C GLN A 144 11.92 9.50 -14.50
N ILE A 145 12.74 8.48 -14.22
CA ILE A 145 12.30 7.07 -14.19
C ILE A 145 11.15 6.86 -13.20
N VAL A 146 11.24 7.45 -12.00
CA VAL A 146 10.18 7.35 -11.00
C VAL A 146 8.90 8.05 -11.44
N GLU A 147 9.01 9.24 -12.06
CA GLU A 147 7.86 9.96 -12.59
C GLU A 147 7.14 9.16 -13.70
N ASP A 148 7.89 8.52 -14.58
CA ASP A 148 7.34 7.70 -15.66
C ASP A 148 6.73 6.40 -15.12
N LEU A 149 7.37 5.76 -14.14
CA LEU A 149 6.80 4.62 -13.42
C LEU A 149 5.46 5.00 -12.74
N GLN A 150 5.38 6.15 -12.07
CA GLN A 150 4.17 6.59 -11.40
C GLN A 150 3.03 6.88 -12.39
N LYS A 151 3.33 7.47 -13.55
CA LYS A 151 2.34 7.67 -14.61
C LYS A 151 1.80 6.34 -15.12
N TYR A 152 2.69 5.40 -15.39
CA TYR A 152 2.31 4.06 -15.84
C TYR A 152 1.46 3.32 -14.79
N TRP A 153 1.90 3.39 -13.52
CA TRP A 153 1.22 2.72 -12.41
C TRP A 153 -0.21 3.21 -12.17
N VAL A 154 -0.56 4.45 -12.50
CA VAL A 154 -1.94 4.97 -12.37
C VAL A 154 -2.93 4.12 -13.18
N ASP A 155 -2.51 3.65 -14.34
CA ASP A 155 -3.34 2.83 -15.23
C ASP A 155 -3.14 1.31 -15.02
N HIS A 156 -2.05 0.93 -14.34
CA HIS A 156 -1.65 -0.47 -14.07
C HIS A 156 -1.29 -0.66 -12.58
N PRO A 157 -2.24 -0.43 -11.66
CA PRO A 157 -1.93 -0.43 -10.23
C PRO A 157 -1.67 -1.83 -9.69
N THR A 158 -0.55 -2.02 -8.99
CA THR A 158 -0.24 -3.22 -8.20
C THR A 158 -0.85 -3.16 -6.79
N HIS A 159 -1.16 -1.96 -6.32
CA HIS A 159 -1.73 -1.66 -5.01
C HIS A 159 -2.45 -0.30 -5.08
N ILE A 160 -3.19 0.06 -4.04
CA ILE A 160 -3.88 1.35 -3.95
C ILE A 160 -3.40 2.08 -2.69
N ASN A 161 -2.85 3.28 -2.86
CA ASN A 161 -2.50 4.17 -1.77
C ASN A 161 -3.77 4.81 -1.20
N VAL A 162 -4.07 4.52 0.08
CA VAL A 162 -5.26 5.04 0.76
C VAL A 162 -4.96 6.25 1.64
N GLY A 163 -3.71 6.65 1.78
CA GLY A 163 -3.30 7.85 2.51
C GLY A 163 -2.02 7.68 3.31
N GLN A 164 -1.69 8.72 4.06
CA GLN A 164 -0.56 8.76 4.99
C GLN A 164 -1.08 9.14 6.38
N TRP A 165 -0.48 8.57 7.40
CA TRP A 165 -0.78 8.89 8.78
C TRP A 165 0.51 9.08 9.60
N TYR A 166 0.40 9.75 10.73
CA TYR A 166 1.50 9.98 11.64
C TYR A 166 1.26 9.22 12.95
N ALA A 167 2.28 8.57 13.46
CA ALA A 167 2.30 7.99 14.80
C ALA A 167 2.98 8.99 15.76
N PRO A 168 2.24 9.74 16.58
CA PRO A 168 2.84 10.65 17.54
C PRO A 168 3.55 9.86 18.65
N LEU A 169 4.75 10.31 19.03
CA LEU A 169 5.47 9.79 20.17
C LEU A 169 5.27 10.74 21.38
N ALA A 170 4.63 10.24 22.41
CA ALA A 170 4.53 10.95 23.68
C ALA A 170 5.58 10.41 24.68
N ARG A 171 6.23 11.32 25.41
CA ARG A 171 7.19 10.98 26.47
C ARG A 171 6.94 11.78 27.73
N ARG A 172 7.37 11.26 28.87
CA ARG A 172 7.36 12.01 30.13
C ARG A 172 8.48 13.07 30.11
N ASN A 173 8.30 14.17 30.84
CA ASN A 173 9.26 15.28 30.91
C ASN A 173 10.62 14.88 31.50
N ASN A 174 10.69 13.78 32.23
CA ASN A 174 11.93 13.24 32.80
C ASN A 174 12.66 12.26 31.86
N ILE A 175 12.25 12.18 30.60
CA ILE A 175 12.93 11.36 29.59
C ILE A 175 13.57 12.28 28.56
N ASP A 176 14.89 12.13 28.38
CA ASP A 176 15.69 12.89 27.41
C ASP A 176 16.41 11.99 26.42
N GLY A 177 17.07 12.61 25.44
CA GLY A 177 17.94 11.93 24.47
C GLY A 177 17.21 11.24 23.33
N ASN A 178 15.89 11.44 23.17
CA ASN A 178 15.16 10.86 22.04
C ASN A 178 15.70 11.36 20.69
N LEU A 179 16.09 10.44 19.84
CA LEU A 179 16.51 10.75 18.49
C LEU A 179 15.30 10.98 17.59
N THR A 180 15.43 11.92 16.64
CA THR A 180 14.45 12.08 15.55
C THR A 180 14.74 11.06 14.48
N ALA A 181 13.93 10.03 14.40
CA ALA A 181 14.06 8.95 13.44
C ALA A 181 12.68 8.52 12.90
N PRO A 182 12.62 7.87 11.73
CA PRO A 182 11.36 7.37 11.17
C PRO A 182 10.64 6.35 12.06
N VAL A 183 11.37 5.71 12.95
CA VAL A 183 10.87 4.76 13.95
C VAL A 183 11.44 5.12 15.33
N PRO A 184 10.77 4.77 16.44
CA PRO A 184 11.32 5.00 17.77
C PRO A 184 12.64 4.24 17.95
N VAL A 185 13.71 4.97 18.33
CA VAL A 185 15.01 4.41 18.69
C VAL A 185 15.34 4.86 20.11
N PHE A 186 15.83 3.93 20.92
CA PHE A 186 16.03 4.13 22.36
C PHE A 186 17.50 4.18 22.79
N TRP A 187 18.44 4.18 21.85
CA TRP A 187 19.89 4.07 22.10
C TRP A 187 20.45 5.21 22.95
N ASN A 188 19.86 6.37 22.88
CA ASN A 188 20.34 7.59 23.53
C ASN A 188 19.37 8.09 24.62
N VAL A 189 18.39 7.26 24.97
CA VAL A 189 17.35 7.65 25.94
C VAL A 189 17.89 7.54 27.36
N THR A 190 17.71 8.60 28.13
CA THR A 190 18.07 8.68 29.56
C THR A 190 16.87 9.12 30.38
N LYS A 191 16.80 8.63 31.60
CA LYS A 191 15.83 9.07 32.60
C LYS A 191 16.53 9.97 33.61
N LYS A 192 16.02 11.20 33.79
CA LYS A 192 16.40 12.12 34.86
C LYS A 192 15.73 11.75 36.16
#